data_92907ba3e408942145c167cf8aec5f3d
#
_entry.id   92907ba3e408942145c167cf8aec5f3d
#
_cell.length_a   1.000
_cell.length_b   1.000
_cell.length_c   1.000
_cell.angle_alpha   90.00
_cell.angle_beta   90.00
_cell.angle_gamma   90.00
#
_symmetry.space_group_name_H-M   'P 1'
#
loop_
_entity.id
_entity.type
_entity.pdbx_description
1 polymer ?
#
loop_
_entity_poly.entity_id
_entity_poly.type
_entity_poly.pdbx_seq_one_letter_code
_entity_poly.pdbx_strand_id
1 'polypeptide(L)'
;NYYLSIGRVIRPSLGFVLDVSHNLELGLSIVSSSKVKFNTGGLVPIVNEKIQLPGFDFSDSTSSYTVSLPQQIGVSIAAHLDNPTKTIVSGGINFVDWQNHDSQVIKHAMIDTVDFKYQSTVGISFGVEHWILNKTPFRFGFVYSESPLGDEFEITNVSIGSGWVYNNLSIDIAAIFGSVEYMYTDLFTPQGQTASDLERVNESNAVLKATLTYSF
;
A
#
# COMPACT_ATOMS: atom_id res chain seq x y z
N ASN A 1 7.20 -5.47 -25.46
CA ASN A 1 8.52 -5.67 -24.84
C ASN A 1 8.33 -5.71 -23.35
N TYR A 2 8.72 -6.83 -22.70
CA TYR A 2 8.62 -7.01 -21.26
C TYR A 2 10.03 -6.85 -20.67
N TYR A 3 10.15 -6.00 -19.65
CA TYR A 3 11.37 -5.88 -18.86
C TYR A 3 11.20 -6.70 -17.58
N LEU A 4 12.09 -7.62 -17.31
CA LEU A 4 12.13 -8.38 -16.06
C LEU A 4 13.24 -7.81 -15.18
N SER A 5 12.86 -7.18 -14.06
CA SER A 5 13.77 -6.79 -13.01
C SER A 5 13.57 -7.68 -11.80
N ILE A 6 14.64 -8.22 -11.26
CA ILE A 6 14.59 -9.05 -10.05
C ILE A 6 15.34 -8.33 -8.94
N GLY A 7 14.63 -8.06 -7.84
CA GLY A 7 15.20 -7.55 -6.60
C GLY A 7 14.94 -8.52 -5.45
N ARG A 8 15.88 -8.61 -4.52
CA ARG A 8 15.74 -9.38 -3.28
C ARG A 8 15.97 -8.47 -2.09
N VAL A 9 15.16 -8.65 -1.04
CA VAL A 9 15.28 -7.89 0.19
C VAL A 9 14.96 -8.77 1.38
N ILE A 10 15.66 -8.54 2.49
CA ILE A 10 15.28 -9.04 3.80
C ILE A 10 14.77 -7.84 4.58
N ARG A 11 13.53 -7.91 5.05
CA ARG A 11 12.88 -6.86 5.81
C ARG A 11 12.42 -7.43 7.16
N PRO A 12 13.24 -7.27 8.22
CA PRO A 12 12.87 -7.72 9.56
C PRO A 12 11.61 -7.01 10.05
N SER A 13 10.75 -7.76 10.73
CA SER A 13 9.59 -7.23 11.44
C SER A 13 9.47 -7.91 12.80
N LEU A 14 9.01 -7.14 13.78
CA LEU A 14 8.70 -7.62 15.12
C LEU A 14 7.28 -7.20 15.47
N GLY A 15 6.54 -8.09 16.11
CA GLY A 15 5.21 -7.82 16.62
C GLY A 15 5.07 -8.36 18.05
N PHE A 16 4.37 -7.59 18.88
CA PHE A 16 4.03 -7.96 20.25
C PHE A 16 2.53 -7.78 20.42
N VAL A 17 1.91 -8.72 21.11
CA VAL A 17 0.55 -8.62 21.60
C VAL A 17 0.58 -8.80 23.09
N LEU A 18 -0.07 -7.91 23.81
CA LEU A 18 -0.19 -7.90 25.26
C LEU A 18 -1.66 -8.01 25.64
N ASP A 19 -2.02 -9.08 26.32
CA ASP A 19 -3.31 -9.25 26.94
C ASP A 19 -3.34 -8.41 28.24
N VAL A 20 -3.96 -7.23 28.17
CA VAL A 20 -4.11 -6.33 29.33
C VAL A 20 -5.16 -6.88 30.30
N SER A 21 -6.18 -7.47 29.77
CA SER A 21 -7.22 -8.21 30.49
C SER A 21 -7.80 -9.31 29.58
N HIS A 22 -8.68 -10.14 30.11
CA HIS A 22 -9.37 -11.18 29.30
C HIS A 22 -10.19 -10.61 28.11
N ASN A 23 -10.46 -9.30 28.12
CA ASN A 23 -11.28 -8.64 27.10
C ASN A 23 -10.53 -7.56 26.33
N LEU A 24 -9.25 -7.32 26.62
CA LEU A 24 -8.51 -6.21 26.05
C LEU A 24 -7.09 -6.63 25.67
N GLU A 25 -6.77 -6.45 24.39
CA GLU A 25 -5.45 -6.71 23.82
C GLU A 25 -4.85 -5.41 23.28
N LEU A 26 -3.55 -5.25 23.45
CA LEU A 26 -2.75 -4.20 22.83
C LEU A 26 -1.73 -4.83 21.90
N GLY A 27 -1.61 -4.29 20.69
CA GLY A 27 -0.64 -4.70 19.70
C GLY A 27 0.39 -3.62 19.43
N LEU A 28 1.64 -4.03 19.25
CA LEU A 28 2.74 -3.20 18.76
C LEU A 28 3.42 -3.93 17.61
N SER A 29 3.66 -3.24 16.52
CA SER A 29 4.39 -3.77 15.37
C SER A 29 5.47 -2.78 14.93
N ILE A 30 6.63 -3.32 14.57
CA ILE A 30 7.74 -2.55 14.02
C ILE A 30 8.27 -3.29 12.81
N VAL A 31 8.33 -2.60 11.67
CA VAL A 31 8.90 -3.10 10.43
C VAL A 31 10.09 -2.22 10.06
N SER A 32 11.27 -2.81 9.90
CA SER A 32 12.48 -2.04 9.62
C SER A 32 12.44 -1.40 8.22
N SER A 33 13.16 -0.30 8.05
CA SER A 33 13.51 0.18 6.71
C SER A 33 14.41 -0.84 6.00
N SER A 34 14.34 -0.87 4.69
CA SER A 34 15.19 -1.75 3.86
C SER A 34 15.40 -1.15 2.49
N LYS A 35 16.48 -1.56 1.81
CA LYS A 35 16.76 -1.13 0.43
C LYS A 35 16.74 -2.34 -0.49
N VAL A 36 15.96 -2.26 -1.55
CA VAL A 36 15.88 -3.28 -2.61
C VAL A 36 16.67 -2.79 -3.80
N LYS A 37 17.73 -3.50 -4.18
CA LYS A 37 18.45 -3.23 -5.40
C LYS A 37 17.89 -4.10 -6.52
N PHE A 38 17.44 -3.49 -7.57
CA PHE A 38 17.02 -4.15 -8.79
C PHE A 38 18.13 -4.08 -9.81
N ASN A 39 18.47 -5.23 -10.36
CA ASN A 39 19.39 -5.32 -11.50
C ASN A 39 18.53 -5.62 -12.73
N THR A 40 18.50 -4.70 -13.67
CA THR A 40 17.93 -4.95 -14.98
C THR A 40 18.98 -5.70 -15.79
N GLY A 41 18.83 -7.02 -15.92
CA GLY A 41 19.65 -7.80 -16.83
C GLY A 41 19.41 -7.31 -18.26
N GLY A 42 20.47 -6.90 -18.93
CA GLY A 42 20.54 -6.23 -20.23
C GLY A 42 19.62 -6.73 -21.34
N LEU A 43 18.34 -6.48 -21.23
CA LEU A 43 17.47 -6.43 -22.38
C LEU A 43 17.48 -4.99 -22.89
N VAL A 44 18.54 -4.67 -23.62
CA VAL A 44 18.52 -3.54 -24.53
C VAL A 44 17.27 -3.69 -25.39
N PRO A 45 16.37 -2.72 -25.44
CA PRO A 45 15.33 -2.76 -26.44
C PRO A 45 16.05 -2.91 -27.78
N ILE A 46 15.69 -3.93 -28.56
CA ILE A 46 16.16 -4.03 -29.95
C ILE A 46 15.50 -2.86 -30.68
N VAL A 47 16.05 -1.69 -30.47
CA VAL A 47 15.83 -0.54 -31.32
C VAL A 47 16.62 -0.88 -32.56
N ASN A 48 15.91 -1.12 -33.66
CA ASN A 48 16.51 -1.33 -34.96
C ASN A 48 17.68 -0.36 -35.12
N GLU A 49 18.85 -0.83 -35.51
CA GLU A 49 20.13 -0.09 -35.56
C GLU A 49 20.09 1.26 -36.32
N LYS A 50 18.94 1.63 -36.85
CA LYS A 50 18.70 2.85 -37.64
C LYS A 50 18.14 4.05 -36.85
N ILE A 51 17.76 3.88 -35.59
CA ILE A 51 17.28 5.00 -34.79
C ILE A 51 18.37 5.36 -33.76
N GLN A 52 19.33 6.16 -34.19
CA GLN A 52 20.23 6.88 -33.28
C GLN A 52 19.45 8.09 -32.74
N LEU A 53 18.96 7.99 -31.54
CA LEU A 53 18.41 9.14 -30.82
C LEU A 53 19.58 9.96 -30.30
N PRO A 54 19.73 11.24 -30.69
CA PRO A 54 20.82 12.09 -30.21
C PRO A 54 20.76 12.19 -28.67
N GLY A 55 21.86 11.85 -28.01
CA GLY A 55 21.98 11.91 -26.54
C GLY A 55 21.65 10.61 -25.80
N PHE A 56 21.35 9.50 -26.49
CA PHE A 56 21.24 8.18 -25.88
C PHE A 56 22.49 7.35 -26.12
N ASP A 57 23.22 7.04 -25.05
CA ASP A 57 24.29 6.05 -25.06
C ASP A 57 23.76 4.72 -24.55
N PHE A 58 23.59 3.76 -25.45
CA PHE A 58 23.11 2.40 -25.12
C PHE A 58 24.24 1.45 -24.78
N SER A 59 25.46 1.94 -24.60
CA SER A 59 26.65 1.11 -24.34
C SER A 59 26.65 0.49 -22.95
N ASP A 60 25.90 1.04 -22.00
CA ASP A 60 25.81 0.53 -20.63
C ASP A 60 24.65 -0.45 -20.49
N SER A 61 24.93 -1.73 -20.75
CA SER A 61 23.94 -2.80 -20.79
C SER A 61 23.39 -3.25 -19.43
N THR A 62 23.83 -2.66 -18.32
CA THR A 62 23.34 -2.99 -16.97
C THR A 62 22.94 -1.73 -16.22
N SER A 63 21.66 -1.48 -16.14
CA SER A 63 21.13 -0.47 -15.23
C SER A 63 20.71 -1.12 -13.90
N SER A 64 21.08 -0.51 -12.80
CA SER A 64 20.57 -0.90 -11.49
C SER A 64 19.88 0.29 -10.84
N TYR A 65 18.74 0.05 -10.20
CA TYR A 65 18.09 1.06 -9.39
C TYR A 65 17.78 0.51 -8.00
N THR A 66 17.76 1.40 -7.03
CA THR A 66 17.48 1.04 -5.63
C THR A 66 16.19 1.67 -5.21
N VAL A 67 15.30 0.85 -4.65
CA VAL A 67 14.06 1.30 -4.01
C VAL A 67 14.23 1.14 -2.51
N SER A 68 14.08 2.23 -1.78
CA SER A 68 14.05 2.19 -0.32
C SER A 68 12.63 1.86 0.15
N LEU A 69 12.51 1.05 1.18
CA LEU A 69 11.25 0.74 1.86
C LEU A 69 11.29 1.43 3.23
N PRO A 70 10.31 2.25 3.58
CA PRO A 70 10.32 3.02 4.81
C PRO A 70 10.13 2.15 6.05
N GLN A 71 10.60 2.64 7.19
CA GLN A 71 10.26 2.06 8.49
C GLN A 71 8.77 2.25 8.78
N GLN A 72 8.16 1.28 9.47
CA GLN A 72 6.77 1.38 9.91
C GLN A 72 6.66 1.01 11.39
N ILE A 73 5.83 1.73 12.11
CA ILE A 73 5.49 1.46 13.50
C ILE A 73 3.97 1.49 13.63
N GLY A 74 3.39 0.39 14.12
CA GLY A 74 1.95 0.27 14.32
C GLY A 74 1.61 0.01 15.78
N VAL A 75 0.57 0.67 16.27
CA VAL A 75 -0.03 0.42 17.58
C VAL A 75 -1.50 0.08 17.35
N SER A 76 -2.00 -0.93 18.04
CA SER A 76 -3.38 -1.37 17.91
C SER A 76 -3.98 -1.77 19.25
N ILE A 77 -5.30 -1.74 19.29
CA ILE A 77 -6.11 -2.17 20.42
C ILE A 77 -7.26 -3.04 19.92
N ALA A 78 -7.58 -4.11 20.60
CA ALA A 78 -8.76 -4.91 20.35
C ALA A 78 -9.51 -5.17 21.66
N ALA A 79 -10.82 -4.96 21.62
CA ALA A 79 -11.72 -5.21 22.74
C ALA A 79 -12.71 -6.32 22.38
N HIS A 80 -12.70 -7.38 23.18
CA HIS A 80 -13.61 -8.52 23.07
C HIS A 80 -14.80 -8.29 23.99
N LEU A 81 -15.97 -8.05 23.44
CA LEU A 81 -17.16 -7.79 24.24
C LEU A 81 -17.79 -9.11 24.72
N ASP A 82 -18.06 -9.21 26.01
CA ASP A 82 -18.77 -10.32 26.63
C ASP A 82 -20.27 -10.25 26.28
N ASN A 83 -20.60 -10.54 25.04
CA ASN A 83 -21.97 -10.59 24.56
C ASN A 83 -22.25 -11.89 23.80
N PRO A 84 -23.51 -12.29 23.63
CA PRO A 84 -23.85 -13.52 22.94
C PRO A 84 -23.32 -13.63 21.49
N THR A 85 -23.00 -12.50 20.91
CA THR A 85 -22.52 -12.37 19.52
C THR A 85 -21.01 -12.25 19.40
N LYS A 86 -20.26 -12.39 20.50
CA LYS A 86 -18.79 -12.36 20.54
C LYS A 86 -18.22 -11.23 19.69
N THR A 87 -18.70 -10.01 19.94
CA THR A 87 -18.28 -8.84 19.18
C THR A 87 -16.85 -8.46 19.54
N ILE A 88 -16.04 -8.22 18.52
CA ILE A 88 -14.69 -7.68 18.64
C ILE A 88 -14.69 -6.30 17.99
N VAL A 89 -14.18 -5.31 18.72
CA VAL A 89 -13.94 -3.96 18.21
C VAL A 89 -12.45 -3.72 18.23
N SER A 90 -11.89 -3.29 17.11
CA SER A 90 -10.46 -3.03 17.00
C SER A 90 -10.19 -1.66 16.40
N GLY A 91 -9.05 -1.08 16.77
CA GLY A 91 -8.56 0.15 16.20
C GLY A 91 -7.03 0.15 16.17
N GLY A 92 -6.46 0.91 15.26
CA GLY A 92 -5.01 0.99 15.13
C GLY A 92 -4.56 2.27 14.48
N ILE A 93 -3.33 2.65 14.80
CA ILE A 93 -2.60 3.75 14.19
C ILE A 93 -1.29 3.18 13.66
N ASN A 94 -0.96 3.51 12.42
CA ASN A 94 0.28 3.13 11.78
C ASN A 94 1.02 4.38 11.32
N PHE A 95 2.29 4.48 11.69
CA PHE A 95 3.20 5.53 11.24
C PHE A 95 4.19 4.95 10.26
N VAL A 96 4.41 5.64 9.12
CA VAL A 96 5.36 5.24 8.09
C VAL A 96 6.34 6.39 7.83
N ASP A 97 7.62 6.14 8.08
CA ASP A 97 8.69 7.14 7.94
C ASP A 97 9.19 7.23 6.49
N TRP A 98 8.48 8.00 5.68
CA TRP A 98 8.87 8.27 4.30
C TRP A 98 9.93 9.38 4.15
N GLN A 99 10.11 10.25 5.14
CA GLN A 99 11.05 11.37 5.06
C GLN A 99 12.50 10.92 4.90
N ASN A 100 12.84 9.77 5.49
CA ASN A 100 14.18 9.17 5.39
C ASN A 100 14.32 8.25 4.18
N HIS A 101 13.40 8.37 3.23
CA HIS A 101 13.36 7.57 2.03
C HIS A 101 14.17 8.24 0.92
N ASP A 102 15.37 7.73 0.64
CA ASP A 102 16.15 8.13 -0.53
C ASP A 102 15.47 7.65 -1.81
N SER A 103 14.74 8.51 -2.47
CA SER A 103 14.21 8.24 -3.81
C SER A 103 15.30 8.39 -4.86
N GLN A 104 16.25 7.46 -4.91
CA GLN A 104 17.14 7.36 -6.06
C GLN A 104 16.41 6.67 -7.21
N VAL A 105 15.50 7.39 -7.84
CA VAL A 105 14.89 6.94 -9.08
C VAL A 105 15.86 7.25 -10.23
N ILE A 106 16.46 6.17 -10.74
CA ILE A 106 17.03 6.06 -12.10
C ILE A 106 17.97 7.21 -12.51
N LYS A 107 19.25 7.07 -12.21
CA LYS A 107 20.32 7.79 -12.93
C LYS A 107 20.48 7.21 -14.32
N HIS A 108 19.51 7.35 -15.21
CA HIS A 108 19.73 7.13 -16.64
C HIS A 108 18.86 8.08 -17.44
N ALA A 109 19.57 8.90 -18.19
CA ALA A 109 19.13 9.61 -19.38
C ALA A 109 17.87 10.47 -19.26
N MET A 110 18.05 11.76 -19.10
CA MET A 110 17.12 12.84 -19.48
C MET A 110 15.83 13.00 -18.68
N ILE A 111 15.68 12.42 -17.53
CA ILE A 111 14.69 12.89 -16.59
C ILE A 111 15.48 13.64 -15.52
N ASP A 112 15.33 14.96 -15.48
CA ASP A 112 15.69 15.75 -14.32
C ASP A 112 15.18 14.98 -13.11
N THR A 113 16.06 14.71 -12.16
CA THR A 113 15.69 14.07 -10.90
C THR A 113 14.62 14.95 -10.26
N VAL A 114 13.37 14.59 -10.42
CA VAL A 114 12.29 15.21 -9.66
C VAL A 114 12.53 14.75 -8.23
N ASP A 115 13.02 15.67 -7.43
CA ASP A 115 13.30 15.44 -6.02
C ASP A 115 11.95 15.42 -5.29
N PHE A 116 11.32 14.24 -5.26
CA PHE A 116 10.08 14.05 -4.52
C PHE A 116 10.41 14.13 -3.02
N LYS A 117 9.98 15.21 -2.41
CA LYS A 117 10.02 15.34 -0.95
C LYS A 117 8.85 14.56 -0.37
N TYR A 118 9.12 13.34 0.04
CA TYR A 118 8.14 12.55 0.75
C TYR A 118 7.96 13.07 2.18
N GLN A 119 6.73 13.05 2.67
CA GLN A 119 6.39 13.27 4.07
C GLN A 119 6.08 11.97 4.77
N SER A 120 6.41 11.88 6.06
CA SER A 120 5.99 10.75 6.88
C SER A 120 4.48 10.75 7.03
N THR A 121 3.88 9.58 7.04
CA THR A 121 2.42 9.42 6.99
C THR A 121 1.88 8.69 8.21
N VAL A 122 0.66 9.04 8.57
CA VAL A 122 -0.14 8.36 9.58
C VAL A 122 -1.32 7.68 8.89
N GLY A 123 -1.55 6.43 9.28
CA GLY A 123 -2.74 5.68 8.91
C GLY A 123 -3.56 5.35 10.14
N ILE A 124 -4.88 5.40 10.01
CA ILE A 124 -5.84 5.04 11.07
C ILE A 124 -6.70 3.91 10.56
N SER A 125 -6.92 2.90 11.38
CA SER A 125 -7.80 1.79 11.08
C SER A 125 -8.81 1.55 12.18
N PHE A 126 -9.98 1.09 11.79
CA PHE A 126 -11.04 0.66 12.69
C PHE A 126 -11.71 -0.59 12.14
N GLY A 127 -12.07 -1.52 13.01
CA GLY A 127 -12.73 -2.76 12.62
C GLY A 127 -13.74 -3.23 13.65
N VAL A 128 -14.79 -3.86 13.17
CA VAL A 128 -15.76 -4.58 14.00
C VAL A 128 -15.99 -5.95 13.41
N GLU A 129 -15.92 -6.96 14.25
CA GLU A 129 -16.36 -8.31 13.93
C GLU A 129 -17.50 -8.70 14.86
N HIS A 130 -18.57 -9.26 14.31
CA HIS A 130 -19.77 -9.64 15.02
C HIS A 130 -20.23 -11.02 14.57
N TRP A 131 -20.35 -11.97 15.47
CA TRP A 131 -20.71 -13.35 15.15
C TRP A 131 -22.22 -13.57 15.26
N ILE A 132 -22.84 -13.90 14.15
CA ILE A 132 -24.25 -14.26 14.10
C ILE A 132 -24.38 -15.77 14.40
N LEU A 133 -25.13 -16.10 15.46
CA LEU A 133 -25.36 -17.48 15.89
C LEU A 133 -24.06 -18.30 16.09
N ASN A 134 -22.94 -17.65 16.43
CA ASN A 134 -21.62 -18.25 16.57
C ASN A 134 -21.11 -19.04 15.34
N LYS A 135 -21.66 -18.79 14.15
CA LYS A 135 -21.34 -19.51 12.92
C LYS A 135 -20.86 -18.62 11.81
N THR A 136 -21.42 -17.44 11.69
CA THR A 136 -21.17 -16.53 10.56
C THR A 136 -20.65 -15.21 11.09
N PRO A 137 -19.38 -14.88 10.91
CA PRO A 137 -18.83 -13.57 11.24
C PRO A 137 -19.33 -12.55 10.23
N PHE A 138 -19.76 -11.39 10.74
CA PHE A 138 -19.97 -10.19 9.95
C PHE A 138 -18.88 -9.18 10.33
N ARG A 139 -18.18 -8.65 9.32
CA ARG A 139 -17.03 -7.78 9.52
C ARG A 139 -17.24 -6.46 8.79
N PHE A 140 -16.89 -5.39 9.48
CA PHE A 140 -16.83 -4.05 8.92
C PHE A 140 -15.44 -3.49 9.22
N GLY A 141 -14.84 -2.79 8.26
CA GLY A 141 -13.55 -2.15 8.42
C GLY A 141 -13.51 -0.79 7.75
N PHE A 142 -12.75 0.09 8.34
CA PHE A 142 -12.42 1.42 7.84
C PHE A 142 -10.92 1.63 7.94
N VAL A 143 -10.31 2.17 6.90
CA VAL A 143 -8.90 2.56 6.87
C VAL A 143 -8.78 3.91 6.19
N TYR A 144 -8.14 4.83 6.88
CA TYR A 144 -7.66 6.09 6.35
C TYR A 144 -6.14 6.09 6.35
N SER A 145 -5.52 6.60 5.31
CA SER A 145 -4.07 6.70 5.20
C SER A 145 -3.69 7.98 4.47
N GLU A 146 -2.86 8.77 5.11
CA GLU A 146 -2.19 9.89 4.48
C GLU A 146 -1.29 9.40 3.34
N SER A 147 -1.06 10.27 2.36
CA SER A 147 -0.14 10.01 1.26
C SER A 147 1.24 10.61 1.54
N PRO A 148 2.33 9.92 1.21
CA PRO A 148 3.66 10.50 1.27
C PRO A 148 3.89 11.63 0.25
N LEU A 149 3.02 11.77 -0.74
CA LEU A 149 3.11 12.79 -1.80
C LEU A 149 2.40 14.10 -1.44
N GLY A 150 1.67 14.15 -0.33
CA GLY A 150 0.93 15.32 0.14
C GLY A 150 -0.53 15.00 0.44
N ASP A 151 -1.20 15.95 1.04
CA ASP A 151 -2.56 15.81 1.56
C ASP A 151 -3.62 15.60 0.44
N GLU A 152 -3.26 15.86 -0.80
CA GLU A 152 -4.14 15.71 -1.97
C GLU A 152 -4.31 14.25 -2.43
N PHE A 153 -3.57 13.30 -1.82
CA PHE A 153 -3.56 11.89 -2.23
C PHE A 153 -3.97 10.94 -1.10
N GLU A 154 -4.79 11.42 -0.20
CA GLU A 154 -5.26 10.61 0.91
C GLU A 154 -6.14 9.46 0.44
N ILE A 155 -5.99 8.31 1.08
CA ILE A 155 -6.72 7.09 0.72
C ILE A 155 -7.68 6.76 1.84
N THR A 156 -8.95 6.63 1.48
CA THR A 156 -9.99 6.10 2.36
C THR A 156 -10.53 4.79 1.82
N ASN A 157 -10.51 3.75 2.65
CA ASN A 157 -11.09 2.46 2.30
C ASN A 157 -12.14 2.05 3.33
N VAL A 158 -13.25 1.54 2.84
CA VAL A 158 -14.29 0.88 3.63
C VAL A 158 -14.38 -0.57 3.19
N SER A 159 -14.50 -1.48 4.12
CA SER A 159 -14.61 -2.89 3.82
C SER A 159 -15.78 -3.53 4.56
N ILE A 160 -16.40 -4.49 3.91
CA ILE A 160 -17.37 -5.39 4.50
C ILE A 160 -16.96 -6.83 4.21
N GLY A 161 -17.21 -7.72 5.14
CA GLY A 161 -16.86 -9.12 4.96
C GLY A 161 -17.75 -10.05 5.76
N SER A 162 -17.76 -11.29 5.34
CA SER A 162 -18.42 -12.38 6.04
C SER A 162 -17.68 -13.68 5.78
N GLY A 163 -17.96 -14.68 6.56
CA GLY A 163 -17.36 -16.00 6.40
C GLY A 163 -18.29 -17.10 6.86
N TRP A 164 -17.87 -18.30 6.63
CA TRP A 164 -18.58 -19.49 7.05
C TRP A 164 -17.59 -20.60 7.41
N VAL A 165 -17.82 -21.24 8.53
CA VAL A 165 -16.99 -22.34 9.02
C VAL A 165 -17.80 -23.61 9.01
N TYR A 166 -17.29 -24.63 8.34
CA TYR A 166 -17.87 -25.97 8.30
C TYR A 166 -16.80 -27.02 8.56
N ASN A 167 -16.85 -27.64 9.73
CA ASN A 167 -15.81 -28.57 10.21
C ASN A 167 -14.41 -27.93 10.11
N ASN A 168 -13.53 -28.51 9.31
CA ASN A 168 -12.16 -28.06 9.08
C ASN A 168 -12.02 -27.06 7.93
N LEU A 169 -13.11 -26.66 7.29
CA LEU A 169 -13.13 -25.74 6.17
C LEU A 169 -13.68 -24.39 6.59
N SER A 170 -12.96 -23.32 6.29
CA SER A 170 -13.43 -21.94 6.42
C SER A 170 -13.39 -21.24 5.07
N ILE A 171 -14.46 -20.52 4.78
CA ILE A 171 -14.58 -19.67 3.60
C ILE A 171 -14.83 -18.24 4.09
N ASP A 172 -13.98 -17.31 3.68
CA ASP A 172 -14.12 -15.88 3.97
C ASP A 172 -14.23 -15.08 2.69
N ILE A 173 -15.16 -14.13 2.64
CA ILE A 173 -15.37 -13.23 1.51
C ILE A 173 -15.36 -11.81 2.06
N ALA A 174 -14.65 -10.91 1.37
CA ALA A 174 -14.60 -9.49 1.69
C ALA A 174 -14.67 -8.62 0.44
N ALA A 175 -15.41 -7.53 0.52
CA ALA A 175 -15.42 -6.46 -0.45
C ALA A 175 -14.78 -5.21 0.17
N ILE A 176 -13.89 -4.56 -0.57
CA ILE A 176 -13.19 -3.34 -0.17
C ILE A 176 -13.51 -2.29 -1.21
N PHE A 177 -13.94 -1.12 -0.76
CA PHE A 177 -14.21 0.05 -1.58
C PHE A 177 -13.25 1.15 -1.18
N GLY A 178 -12.48 1.64 -2.13
CA GLY A 178 -11.48 2.68 -1.94
C GLY A 178 -11.81 3.92 -2.77
N SER A 179 -11.40 5.08 -2.26
CA SER A 179 -11.50 6.37 -2.94
C SER A 179 -10.21 7.15 -2.72
N VAL A 180 -9.69 7.75 -3.80
CA VAL A 180 -8.58 8.68 -3.81
C VAL A 180 -9.03 9.91 -4.60
N GLU A 181 -8.82 11.08 -4.03
CA GLU A 181 -9.06 12.36 -4.69
C GLU A 181 -7.73 13.12 -4.82
N TYR A 182 -7.41 13.59 -6.01
CA TYR A 182 -6.22 14.39 -6.24
C TYR A 182 -6.44 15.42 -7.33
N MET A 183 -5.56 16.43 -7.34
CA MET A 183 -5.54 17.47 -8.37
C MET A 183 -4.32 17.28 -9.26
N TYR A 184 -4.49 17.46 -10.55
CA TYR A 184 -3.37 17.49 -11.49
C TYR A 184 -3.53 18.60 -12.50
N THR A 185 -2.41 19.01 -13.10
CA THR A 185 -2.42 20.02 -14.15
C THR A 185 -3.00 19.44 -15.44
N ASP A 186 -3.96 20.13 -16.06
CA ASP A 186 -4.53 19.70 -17.33
C ASP A 186 -3.44 19.47 -18.38
N LEU A 187 -3.40 18.24 -18.92
CA LEU A 187 -2.45 17.82 -19.95
C LEU A 187 -2.85 18.36 -21.35
N PHE A 188 -4.09 18.80 -21.51
CA PHE A 188 -4.66 19.24 -22.80
C PHE A 188 -5.13 20.69 -22.76
N THR A 189 -4.26 21.59 -22.32
CA THR A 189 -4.58 23.02 -22.27
C THR A 189 -5.01 23.52 -23.66
N PRO A 190 -6.22 24.05 -23.83
CA PRO A 190 -6.65 24.64 -25.10
C PRO A 190 -5.72 25.79 -25.51
N GLN A 191 -5.48 25.96 -26.82
CA GLN A 191 -4.63 27.04 -27.33
C GLN A 191 -5.12 28.39 -26.80
N GLY A 192 -4.27 29.09 -26.03
CA GLY A 192 -4.54 30.41 -25.48
C GLY A 192 -4.93 30.44 -23.99
N GLN A 193 -5.00 29.30 -23.32
CA GLN A 193 -5.14 29.24 -21.87
C GLN A 193 -3.79 28.92 -21.22
N THR A 194 -3.55 29.47 -20.05
CA THR A 194 -2.39 29.14 -19.22
C THR A 194 -2.68 27.85 -18.47
N ALA A 195 -1.71 26.94 -18.38
CA ALA A 195 -1.78 25.65 -17.65
C ALA A 195 -1.96 25.79 -16.11
N SER A 196 -2.74 26.76 -15.68
CA SER A 196 -2.95 27.08 -14.26
C SER A 196 -4.19 26.44 -13.66
N ASP A 197 -5.03 25.83 -14.50
CA ASP A 197 -6.24 25.19 -14.01
C ASP A 197 -5.91 23.77 -13.59
N LEU A 198 -6.06 23.50 -12.29
CA LEU A 198 -5.94 22.16 -11.73
C LEU A 198 -7.28 21.44 -11.91
N GLU A 199 -7.22 20.26 -12.50
CA GLU A 199 -8.37 19.38 -12.60
C GLU A 199 -8.43 18.44 -11.41
N ARG A 200 -9.63 18.29 -10.84
CA ARG A 200 -9.91 17.36 -9.76
C ARG A 200 -10.23 15.99 -10.33
N VAL A 201 -9.45 15.00 -9.94
CA VAL A 201 -9.67 13.60 -10.28
C VAL A 201 -10.14 12.87 -9.03
N ASN A 202 -11.23 12.12 -9.19
CA ASN A 202 -11.71 11.19 -8.17
C ASN A 202 -11.63 9.77 -8.74
N GLU A 203 -10.75 8.96 -8.17
CA GLU A 203 -10.61 7.56 -8.51
C GLU A 203 -11.26 6.71 -7.43
N SER A 204 -12.12 5.79 -7.83
CA SER A 204 -12.70 4.81 -6.94
C SER A 204 -12.35 3.40 -7.40
N ASN A 205 -12.05 2.54 -6.46
CA ASN A 205 -11.77 1.14 -6.72
C ASN A 205 -12.67 0.23 -5.88
N ALA A 206 -12.91 -0.96 -6.39
CA ALA A 206 -13.59 -2.02 -5.67
C ALA A 206 -12.79 -3.32 -5.82
N VAL A 207 -12.49 -3.97 -4.70
CA VAL A 207 -11.75 -5.23 -4.67
C VAL A 207 -12.58 -6.28 -3.95
N LEU A 208 -12.80 -7.42 -4.60
CA LEU A 208 -13.40 -8.60 -3.99
C LEU A 208 -12.30 -9.61 -3.67
N LYS A 209 -12.27 -10.10 -2.42
CA LYS A 209 -11.36 -11.13 -1.96
C LYS A 209 -12.14 -12.33 -1.44
N ALA A 210 -11.67 -13.52 -1.75
CA ALA A 210 -12.15 -14.77 -1.17
C ALA A 210 -10.95 -15.58 -0.67
N THR A 211 -11.10 -16.18 0.52
CA THR A 211 -10.08 -17.02 1.14
C THR A 211 -10.72 -18.35 1.51
N LEU A 212 -10.04 -19.43 1.17
CA LEU A 212 -10.40 -20.77 1.58
C LEU A 212 -9.31 -21.31 2.49
N THR A 213 -9.67 -21.69 3.70
CA THR A 213 -8.75 -22.25 4.70
C THR A 213 -9.19 -23.64 5.08
N TYR A 214 -8.26 -24.60 5.04
CA TYR A 214 -8.46 -25.95 5.51
C TYR A 214 -7.50 -26.27 6.66
N SER A 215 -8.02 -26.73 7.79
CA SER A 215 -7.24 -27.12 8.97
C SER A 215 -7.14 -28.65 9.02
N PHE A 216 -5.92 -29.17 9.18
CA PHE A 216 -5.62 -30.61 9.24
C PHE A 216 -5.75 -31.16 10.65
#